data_3e6334776817441346fe86115aace9ea
#
_entry.id   3e6334776817441346fe86115aace9ea
#
_cell.length_a   1.000
_cell.length_b   1.000
_cell.length_c   1.000
_cell.angle_alpha   90.00
_cell.angle_beta   90.00
_cell.angle_gamma   90.00
#
_symmetry.space_group_name_H-M   'P 1'
#
loop_
_entity.id
_entity.type
_entity.pdbx_description
1 polymer ?
#
loop_
_entity_poly.entity_id
_entity_poly.type
_entity_poly.pdbx_seq_one_letter_code
_entity_poly.pdbx_strand_id
1 'polypeptide(L)'
;MFTLFDGFFRLPFPKNEKLSQFFQQLPWMWILVLSYLGFLLILPIAVLIRYTSQAFFFDFWKIATTAKALSAYQVTLSLALLAAAINGIFGFLIAWILVRYNFPGKKLVDSIVDFPFALPTSVAGLTLMTIYNPNGWIGRLAQQCGMSLMYNKTGITLAMLFVSFPFVVRTVQPVLQGLDPELEEAAWSLGASPWQTFWKIIVPPIFPSFLTGTTLAFSRALGEYGAVVVVSSNMPYNDLLVSVLIFQNLEQYEYLTATVIGTVFLFLAATILLGVNWFQSRYRRLRL
;
A
#
# COMPACT_ATOMS: atom_id res chain seq x y z
N MET A 1 2.22 5.00 -16.24
CA MET A 1 3.63 5.20 -15.92
C MET A 1 4.25 6.40 -16.61
N PHE A 2 3.85 6.76 -17.83
CA PHE A 2 4.39 7.91 -18.59
C PHE A 2 3.93 9.30 -18.11
N THR A 3 2.83 9.41 -17.36
CA THR A 3 2.28 10.71 -16.90
C THR A 3 2.81 11.17 -15.54
N LEU A 4 3.54 10.34 -14.80
CA LEU A 4 4.20 10.74 -13.55
C LEU A 4 5.49 11.54 -13.78
N PHE A 5 6.07 11.50 -15.00
CA PHE A 5 7.29 12.23 -15.34
C PHE A 5 7.04 13.67 -15.84
N ASP A 6 5.85 13.98 -16.34
CA ASP A 6 5.55 15.35 -16.82
C ASP A 6 5.46 16.41 -15.70
N GLY A 7 5.17 15.99 -14.46
CA GLY A 7 5.09 16.89 -13.30
C GLY A 7 6.43 17.18 -12.61
N PHE A 8 7.39 16.27 -12.71
CA PHE A 8 8.65 16.39 -11.96
C PHE A 8 9.71 17.25 -12.68
N PHE A 9 9.54 17.52 -13.98
CA PHE A 9 10.47 18.29 -14.81
C PHE A 9 10.06 19.74 -15.08
N ARG A 10 8.99 20.25 -14.44
CA ARG A 10 8.69 21.68 -14.46
C ARG A 10 9.35 22.43 -13.29
N LEU A 11 10.63 22.18 -13.08
CA LEU A 11 11.44 23.16 -12.35
C LEU A 11 11.58 24.41 -13.24
N PRO A 12 11.46 25.63 -12.70
CA PRO A 12 11.69 26.86 -13.45
C PRO A 12 13.19 27.02 -13.68
N PHE A 13 13.74 26.19 -14.59
CA PHE A 13 15.06 26.48 -15.12
C PHE A 13 14.98 27.75 -15.96
N PRO A 14 15.93 28.69 -15.81
CA PRO A 14 15.99 29.83 -16.68
C PRO A 14 15.94 29.33 -18.12
N LYS A 15 15.14 29.99 -18.96
CA LYS A 15 14.97 29.71 -20.40
C LYS A 15 16.30 29.86 -21.15
N ASN A 16 17.25 28.98 -20.88
CA ASN A 16 18.44 28.81 -21.72
C ASN A 16 18.10 27.67 -22.68
N GLU A 17 17.57 28.00 -23.83
CA GLU A 17 17.23 27.04 -24.89
C GLU A 17 18.39 26.10 -25.23
N LYS A 18 19.63 26.56 -25.05
CA LYS A 18 20.85 25.74 -25.21
C LYS A 18 20.97 24.62 -24.16
N LEU A 19 20.52 24.84 -22.93
CA LEU A 19 20.53 23.81 -21.86
C LEU A 19 19.43 22.77 -22.08
N SER A 20 18.22 23.17 -22.50
CA SER A 20 17.15 22.23 -22.80
C SER A 20 17.46 21.35 -24.01
N GLN A 21 18.09 21.93 -25.05
CA GLN A 21 18.59 21.18 -26.22
C GLN A 21 19.76 20.24 -25.85
N PHE A 22 20.64 20.66 -24.94
CA PHE A 22 21.74 19.83 -24.44
C PHE A 22 21.21 18.60 -23.68
N PHE A 23 20.20 18.74 -22.82
CA PHE A 23 19.58 17.61 -22.09
C PHE A 23 18.76 16.70 -23.02
N GLN A 24 18.15 17.22 -24.07
CA GLN A 24 17.45 16.41 -25.09
C GLN A 24 18.41 15.61 -25.98
N GLN A 25 19.67 16.03 -26.10
CA GLN A 25 20.69 15.36 -26.90
C GLN A 25 21.54 14.35 -26.13
N LEU A 26 21.25 14.03 -24.86
CA LEU A 26 22.02 13.10 -24.05
C LEU A 26 21.34 11.72 -23.95
N PRO A 27 21.38 10.89 -25.03
CA PRO A 27 20.77 9.56 -25.02
C PRO A 27 21.36 8.64 -23.95
N TRP A 28 22.60 8.88 -23.49
CA TRP A 28 23.26 8.09 -22.47
C TRP A 28 22.61 8.18 -21.09
N MET A 29 21.99 9.31 -20.73
CA MET A 29 21.24 9.44 -19.46
C MET A 29 20.04 8.51 -19.42
N TRP A 30 19.30 8.41 -20.53
CA TRP A 30 18.19 7.47 -20.65
C TRP A 30 18.66 6.03 -20.60
N ILE A 31 19.77 5.73 -21.27
CA ILE A 31 20.39 4.38 -21.22
C ILE A 31 20.79 4.04 -19.80
N LEU A 32 21.40 4.97 -19.06
CA LEU A 32 21.79 4.77 -17.67
C LEU A 32 20.58 4.52 -16.75
N VAL A 33 19.52 5.34 -16.89
CA VAL A 33 18.29 5.17 -16.09
C VAL A 33 17.58 3.85 -16.44
N LEU A 34 17.46 3.54 -17.74
CA LEU A 34 16.79 2.32 -18.18
C LEU A 34 17.60 1.07 -17.81
N SER A 35 18.94 1.12 -17.88
CA SER A 35 19.80 0.01 -17.46
C SER A 35 19.74 -0.20 -15.95
N TYR A 36 19.72 0.86 -15.15
CA TYR A 36 19.55 0.79 -13.70
C TYR A 36 18.19 0.16 -13.34
N LEU A 37 17.11 0.64 -13.94
CA LEU A 37 15.77 0.08 -13.74
C LEU A 37 15.68 -1.38 -14.22
N GLY A 38 16.28 -1.67 -15.37
CA GLY A 38 16.36 -3.02 -15.92
C GLY A 38 17.08 -3.99 -14.98
N PHE A 39 18.23 -3.60 -14.48
CA PHE A 39 19.02 -4.39 -13.56
C PHE A 39 18.29 -4.57 -12.21
N LEU A 40 17.72 -3.51 -11.66
CA LEU A 40 17.12 -3.52 -10.32
C LEU A 40 15.75 -4.21 -10.29
N LEU A 41 14.92 -4.02 -11.33
CA LEU A 41 13.53 -4.51 -11.35
C LEU A 41 13.35 -5.73 -12.26
N ILE A 42 13.85 -5.66 -13.51
CA ILE A 42 13.56 -6.69 -14.51
C ILE A 42 14.38 -7.94 -14.24
N LEU A 43 15.64 -7.81 -13.83
CA LEU A 43 16.53 -8.96 -13.63
C LEU A 43 16.03 -9.88 -12.51
N PRO A 44 15.67 -9.43 -11.29
CA PRO A 44 15.12 -10.30 -10.26
C PRO A 44 13.83 -11.00 -10.70
N ILE A 45 12.93 -10.28 -11.39
CA ILE A 45 11.68 -10.86 -11.91
C ILE A 45 11.99 -11.92 -12.97
N ALA A 46 12.91 -11.64 -13.89
CA ALA A 46 13.32 -12.59 -14.92
C ALA A 46 13.95 -13.86 -14.33
N VAL A 47 14.78 -13.71 -13.29
CA VAL A 47 15.36 -14.84 -12.55
C VAL A 47 14.27 -15.66 -11.87
N LEU A 48 13.32 -15.01 -11.22
CA LEU A 48 12.17 -15.69 -10.59
C LEU A 48 11.38 -16.52 -11.63
N ILE A 49 11.03 -15.90 -12.76
CA ILE A 49 10.30 -16.57 -13.86
C ILE A 49 11.14 -17.72 -14.43
N ARG A 50 12.46 -17.55 -14.61
CA ARG A 50 13.35 -18.60 -15.07
C ARG A 50 13.38 -19.80 -14.13
N TYR A 51 13.47 -19.58 -12.82
CA TYR A 51 13.39 -20.68 -11.84
C TYR A 51 12.03 -21.37 -11.89
N THR A 52 10.96 -20.61 -11.96
CA THR A 52 9.61 -21.14 -12.06
C THR A 52 9.39 -21.94 -13.36
N SER A 53 10.03 -21.56 -14.47
CA SER A 53 9.92 -22.26 -15.76
C SER A 53 10.61 -23.66 -15.78
N GLN A 54 11.36 -24.01 -14.74
CA GLN A 54 11.89 -25.35 -14.55
C GLN A 54 10.82 -26.36 -14.11
N ALA A 55 9.68 -25.87 -13.59
CA ALA A 55 8.53 -26.72 -13.33
C ALA A 55 7.88 -27.15 -14.65
N PHE A 56 7.59 -28.44 -14.80
CA PHE A 56 6.70 -28.88 -15.86
C PHE A 56 5.32 -28.21 -15.69
N PHE A 57 4.62 -28.00 -16.81
CA PHE A 57 3.33 -27.29 -16.80
C PHE A 57 2.33 -27.88 -15.79
N PHE A 58 2.24 -29.20 -15.68
CA PHE A 58 1.37 -29.87 -14.72
C PHE A 58 1.81 -29.65 -13.26
N ASP A 59 3.11 -29.68 -12.98
CA ASP A 59 3.65 -29.45 -11.63
C ASP A 59 3.46 -28.01 -11.21
N PHE A 60 3.62 -27.06 -12.16
CA PHE A 60 3.33 -25.65 -11.91
C PHE A 60 1.90 -25.46 -11.40
N TRP A 61 0.91 -25.95 -12.15
CA TRP A 61 -0.49 -25.80 -11.75
C TRP A 61 -0.82 -26.60 -10.48
N LYS A 62 -0.27 -27.78 -10.33
CA LYS A 62 -0.44 -28.60 -9.12
C LYS A 62 0.05 -27.85 -7.88
N ILE A 63 1.21 -27.21 -7.92
CA ILE A 63 1.77 -26.40 -6.82
C ILE A 63 0.93 -25.14 -6.62
N ALA A 64 0.68 -24.38 -7.69
CA ALA A 64 -0.03 -23.11 -7.66
C ALA A 64 -1.46 -23.21 -7.10
N THR A 65 -2.12 -24.36 -7.33
CA THR A 65 -3.51 -24.60 -6.92
C THR A 65 -3.62 -25.55 -5.74
N THR A 66 -2.54 -25.80 -5.00
CA THR A 66 -2.66 -26.54 -3.73
C THR A 66 -3.63 -25.84 -2.81
N ALA A 67 -4.44 -26.59 -2.07
CA ALA A 67 -5.40 -26.02 -1.12
C ALA A 67 -4.73 -25.08 -0.11
N LYS A 68 -3.49 -25.36 0.31
CA LYS A 68 -2.67 -24.51 1.17
C LYS A 68 -2.34 -23.17 0.50
N ALA A 69 -1.91 -23.19 -0.77
CA ALA A 69 -1.56 -21.99 -1.53
C ALA A 69 -2.82 -21.11 -1.80
N LEU A 70 -3.91 -21.72 -2.26
CA LEU A 70 -5.17 -21.02 -2.50
C LEU A 70 -5.70 -20.34 -1.24
N SER A 71 -5.67 -21.03 -0.09
CA SER A 71 -6.04 -20.46 1.19
C SER A 71 -5.15 -19.27 1.55
N ALA A 72 -3.82 -19.39 1.36
CA ALA A 72 -2.88 -18.30 1.63
C ALA A 72 -3.12 -17.08 0.72
N TYR A 73 -3.39 -17.28 -0.58
CA TYR A 73 -3.77 -16.19 -1.49
C TYR A 73 -5.03 -15.47 -1.01
N GLN A 74 -6.07 -16.23 -0.68
CA GLN A 74 -7.34 -15.68 -0.22
C GLN A 74 -7.18 -14.90 1.09
N VAL A 75 -6.47 -15.45 2.08
CA VAL A 75 -6.23 -14.79 3.36
C VAL A 75 -5.43 -13.50 3.15
N THR A 76 -4.35 -13.54 2.39
CA THR A 76 -3.52 -12.36 2.12
C THR A 76 -4.30 -11.25 1.45
N LEU A 77 -5.03 -11.56 0.37
CA LEU A 77 -5.79 -10.58 -0.39
C LEU A 77 -6.93 -9.98 0.43
N SER A 78 -7.69 -10.83 1.13
CA SER A 78 -8.83 -10.36 1.93
C SER A 78 -8.41 -9.47 3.09
N LEU A 79 -7.36 -9.84 3.83
CA LEU A 79 -6.87 -9.04 4.95
C LEU A 79 -6.16 -7.76 4.51
N ALA A 80 -5.40 -7.79 3.40
CA ALA A 80 -4.81 -6.60 2.83
C ALA A 80 -5.88 -5.61 2.33
N LEU A 81 -6.95 -6.12 1.69
CA LEU A 81 -8.08 -5.30 1.25
C LEU A 81 -8.82 -4.68 2.43
N LEU A 82 -9.08 -5.48 3.48
CA LEU A 82 -9.72 -5.02 4.71
C LEU A 82 -8.87 -3.92 5.38
N ALA A 83 -7.56 -4.15 5.53
CA ALA A 83 -6.65 -3.16 6.09
C ALA A 83 -6.61 -1.87 5.27
N ALA A 84 -6.55 -1.97 3.93
CA ALA A 84 -6.58 -0.81 3.04
C ALA A 84 -7.89 -0.05 3.12
N ALA A 85 -9.03 -0.73 3.22
CA ALA A 85 -10.35 -0.09 3.37
C ALA A 85 -10.47 0.66 4.69
N ILE A 86 -10.05 0.05 5.81
CA ILE A 86 -10.03 0.69 7.13
C ILE A 86 -9.08 1.90 7.12
N ASN A 87 -7.87 1.73 6.59
CA ASN A 87 -6.90 2.83 6.46
C ASN A 87 -7.40 3.92 5.50
N GLY A 88 -8.18 3.59 4.49
CA GLY A 88 -8.86 4.55 3.63
C GLY A 88 -9.74 5.49 4.47
N ILE A 89 -10.60 4.93 5.29
CA ILE A 89 -11.52 5.71 6.13
C ILE A 89 -10.77 6.53 7.18
N PHE A 90 -9.98 5.86 8.02
CA PHE A 90 -9.30 6.54 9.14
C PHE A 90 -8.16 7.44 8.68
N GLY A 91 -7.42 7.04 7.63
CA GLY A 91 -6.36 7.87 7.06
C GLY A 91 -6.91 9.14 6.41
N PHE A 92 -8.07 9.08 5.74
CA PHE A 92 -8.78 10.26 5.26
C PHE A 92 -9.20 11.16 6.42
N LEU A 93 -9.81 10.62 7.47
CA LEU A 93 -10.24 11.39 8.63
C LEU A 93 -9.06 12.08 9.33
N ILE A 94 -7.94 11.39 9.47
CA ILE A 94 -6.73 11.97 10.07
C ILE A 94 -6.16 13.07 9.19
N ALA A 95 -6.04 12.84 7.87
CA ALA A 95 -5.61 13.88 6.93
C ALA A 95 -6.52 15.10 6.99
N TRP A 96 -7.84 14.89 7.06
CA TRP A 96 -8.82 15.94 7.22
C TRP A 96 -8.61 16.77 8.49
N ILE A 97 -8.48 16.10 9.65
CA ILE A 97 -8.25 16.76 10.93
C ILE A 97 -6.92 17.54 10.92
N LEU A 98 -5.86 16.93 10.40
CA LEU A 98 -4.55 17.57 10.32
C LEU A 98 -4.51 18.79 9.40
N VAL A 99 -5.36 18.86 8.39
CA VAL A 99 -5.40 20.02 7.49
C VAL A 99 -6.37 21.09 8.01
N ARG A 100 -7.59 20.70 8.37
CA ARG A 100 -8.70 21.62 8.62
C ARG A 100 -8.74 22.21 10.03
N TYR A 101 -8.11 21.54 11.00
CA TYR A 101 -8.19 21.98 12.39
C TYR A 101 -6.82 22.39 12.93
N ASN A 102 -6.84 23.42 13.81
CA ASN A 102 -5.69 23.80 14.60
C ASN A 102 -5.95 23.41 16.06
N PHE A 103 -5.10 22.54 16.60
CA PHE A 103 -5.20 22.05 17.98
C PHE A 103 -3.81 21.89 18.60
N PRO A 104 -3.71 21.97 19.94
CA PRO A 104 -2.43 21.73 20.62
C PRO A 104 -1.93 20.31 20.33
N GLY A 105 -0.65 20.16 20.01
CA GLY A 105 -0.07 18.85 19.68
C GLY A 105 -0.24 18.43 18.20
N LYS A 106 -0.82 19.24 17.31
CA LYS A 106 -0.98 18.93 15.88
C LYS A 106 0.32 18.46 15.23
N LYS A 107 1.44 19.14 15.48
CA LYS A 107 2.76 18.76 14.95
C LYS A 107 3.21 17.37 15.46
N LEU A 108 2.90 17.04 16.70
CA LEU A 108 3.21 15.73 17.28
C LEU A 108 2.39 14.63 16.60
N VAL A 109 1.07 14.83 16.45
CA VAL A 109 0.19 13.88 15.73
C VAL A 109 0.64 13.70 14.29
N ASP A 110 0.99 14.78 13.60
CA ASP A 110 1.52 14.73 12.23
C ASP A 110 2.82 13.90 12.16
N SER A 111 3.75 14.09 13.11
CA SER A 111 4.98 13.29 13.18
C SER A 111 4.73 11.81 13.51
N ILE A 112 3.73 11.51 14.35
CA ILE A 112 3.35 10.13 14.70
C ILE A 112 2.83 9.36 13.47
N VAL A 113 2.20 10.05 12.51
CA VAL A 113 1.78 9.43 11.25
C VAL A 113 2.94 8.78 10.51
N ASP A 114 4.15 9.34 10.58
CA ASP A 114 5.33 8.80 9.89
C ASP A 114 6.06 7.71 10.68
N PHE A 115 5.67 7.49 11.94
CA PHE A 115 6.35 6.53 12.81
C PHE A 115 6.47 5.10 12.23
N PRO A 116 5.44 4.56 11.54
CA PRO A 116 5.55 3.25 10.89
C PRO A 116 6.62 3.18 9.79
N PHE A 117 7.00 4.29 9.17
CA PHE A 117 8.08 4.31 8.19
C PHE A 117 9.47 4.20 8.83
N ALA A 118 9.61 4.68 10.07
CA ALA A 118 10.88 4.65 10.79
C ALA A 118 11.17 3.31 11.47
N LEU A 119 10.13 2.50 11.73
CA LEU A 119 10.27 1.24 12.43
C LEU A 119 10.55 0.07 11.47
N PRO A 120 11.54 -0.79 11.76
CA PRO A 120 11.62 -2.10 11.11
C PRO A 120 10.33 -2.89 11.36
N THR A 121 9.78 -3.51 10.31
CA THR A 121 8.47 -4.17 10.40
C THR A 121 8.41 -5.28 11.44
N SER A 122 9.50 -6.03 11.64
CA SER A 122 9.60 -7.04 12.70
C SER A 122 9.50 -6.43 14.11
N VAL A 123 10.10 -5.25 14.32
CA VAL A 123 10.00 -4.51 15.59
C VAL A 123 8.57 -4.02 15.81
N ALA A 124 7.92 -3.53 14.76
CA ALA A 124 6.51 -3.17 14.80
C ALA A 124 5.63 -4.37 15.23
N GLY A 125 5.88 -5.54 14.64
CA GLY A 125 5.19 -6.79 15.02
C GLY A 125 5.39 -7.16 16.49
N LEU A 126 6.63 -7.09 16.98
CA LEU A 126 6.94 -7.34 18.40
C LEU A 126 6.25 -6.34 19.33
N THR A 127 6.23 -5.06 18.97
CA THR A 127 5.54 -4.02 19.73
C THR A 127 4.03 -4.29 19.81
N LEU A 128 3.41 -4.60 18.66
CA LEU A 128 2.00 -4.95 18.62
C LEU A 128 1.72 -6.21 19.45
N MET A 129 2.56 -7.24 19.30
CA MET A 129 2.44 -8.46 20.12
C MET A 129 2.51 -8.15 21.62
N THR A 130 3.44 -7.31 22.06
CA THR A 130 3.60 -6.97 23.48
C THR A 130 2.36 -6.29 24.05
N ILE A 131 1.71 -5.42 23.27
CA ILE A 131 0.55 -4.63 23.71
C ILE A 131 -0.75 -5.44 23.64
N TYR A 132 -0.94 -6.19 22.54
CA TYR A 132 -2.22 -6.82 22.19
C TYR A 132 -2.31 -8.31 22.51
N ASN A 133 -1.23 -8.97 22.98
CA ASN A 133 -1.31 -10.37 23.42
C ASN A 133 -2.17 -10.50 24.69
N PRO A 134 -2.63 -11.71 25.06
CA PRO A 134 -3.46 -11.93 26.25
C PRO A 134 -2.88 -11.40 27.56
N ASN A 135 -1.56 -11.30 27.68
CA ASN A 135 -0.87 -10.76 28.84
C ASN A 135 -0.59 -9.25 28.75
N GLY A 136 -0.76 -8.66 27.56
CA GLY A 136 -0.61 -7.22 27.32
C GLY A 136 -1.77 -6.43 27.92
N TRP A 137 -1.56 -5.14 28.10
CA TRP A 137 -2.59 -4.29 28.73
C TRP A 137 -3.85 -4.10 27.90
N ILE A 138 -3.76 -3.97 26.56
CA ILE A 138 -4.94 -3.93 25.68
C ILE A 138 -5.50 -5.34 25.49
N GLY A 139 -4.61 -6.34 25.30
CA GLY A 139 -5.04 -7.72 25.09
C GLY A 139 -5.86 -8.28 26.27
N ARG A 140 -5.53 -7.95 27.52
CA ARG A 140 -6.34 -8.32 28.70
C ARG A 140 -7.74 -7.73 28.64
N LEU A 141 -7.86 -6.44 28.25
CA LEU A 141 -9.17 -5.79 28.12
C LEU A 141 -10.00 -6.46 27.02
N ALA A 142 -9.40 -6.76 25.89
CA ALA A 142 -10.06 -7.46 24.79
C ALA A 142 -10.51 -8.87 25.22
N GLN A 143 -9.69 -9.58 25.99
CA GLN A 143 -10.01 -10.92 26.48
C GLN A 143 -11.20 -10.92 27.44
N GLN A 144 -11.36 -9.88 28.28
CA GLN A 144 -12.57 -9.70 29.11
C GLN A 144 -13.84 -9.54 28.27
N CYS A 145 -13.72 -9.04 27.04
CA CYS A 145 -14.80 -8.96 26.05
C CYS A 145 -14.92 -10.23 25.19
N GLY A 146 -14.18 -11.30 25.49
CA GLY A 146 -14.19 -12.54 24.70
C GLY A 146 -13.46 -12.47 23.37
N MET A 147 -12.64 -11.44 23.14
CA MET A 147 -11.90 -11.23 21.89
C MET A 147 -10.42 -11.58 22.03
N SER A 148 -9.89 -12.40 21.12
CA SER A 148 -8.46 -12.62 20.96
C SER A 148 -7.94 -11.72 19.83
N LEU A 149 -6.96 -10.87 20.12
CA LEU A 149 -6.40 -9.91 19.16
C LEU A 149 -5.13 -10.41 18.48
N MET A 150 -4.46 -11.43 19.02
CA MET A 150 -3.19 -11.95 18.49
C MET A 150 -3.33 -13.42 18.08
N TYR A 151 -2.36 -13.88 17.27
CA TYR A 151 -2.27 -15.24 16.75
C TYR A 151 -3.49 -15.66 15.91
N ASN A 152 -4.04 -14.71 15.17
CA ASN A 152 -5.21 -14.90 14.29
C ASN A 152 -5.27 -13.80 13.22
N LYS A 153 -6.32 -13.83 12.38
CA LYS A 153 -6.57 -12.84 11.33
C LYS A 153 -6.66 -11.40 11.84
N THR A 154 -7.14 -11.20 13.08
CA THR A 154 -7.22 -9.86 13.68
C THR A 154 -5.83 -9.28 13.93
N GLY A 155 -4.91 -10.08 14.47
CA GLY A 155 -3.51 -9.65 14.67
C GLY A 155 -2.82 -9.29 13.36
N ILE A 156 -3.03 -10.08 12.32
CA ILE A 156 -2.54 -9.78 10.97
C ILE A 156 -3.10 -8.44 10.47
N THR A 157 -4.42 -8.25 10.59
CA THR A 157 -5.07 -7.01 10.17
C THR A 157 -4.50 -5.80 10.90
N LEU A 158 -4.30 -5.90 12.22
CA LEU A 158 -3.67 -4.83 13.02
C LEU A 158 -2.25 -4.52 12.56
N ALA A 159 -1.45 -5.53 12.24
CA ALA A 159 -0.11 -5.34 11.71
C ALA A 159 -0.13 -4.65 10.34
N MET A 160 -1.00 -5.11 9.44
CA MET A 160 -1.18 -4.51 8.12
C MET A 160 -1.69 -3.06 8.21
N LEU A 161 -2.65 -2.78 9.11
CA LEU A 161 -3.14 -1.44 9.38
C LEU A 161 -2.01 -0.52 9.81
N PHE A 162 -1.24 -0.93 10.80
CA PHE A 162 -0.13 -0.13 11.34
C PHE A 162 0.89 0.23 10.26
N VAL A 163 1.34 -0.76 9.48
CA VAL A 163 2.41 -0.56 8.50
C VAL A 163 1.94 0.23 7.26
N SER A 164 0.67 0.16 6.91
CA SER A 164 0.15 0.79 5.69
C SER A 164 -0.66 2.08 5.91
N PHE A 165 -0.97 2.42 7.14
CA PHE A 165 -1.73 3.61 7.52
C PHE A 165 -1.17 4.95 6.99
N PRO A 166 0.16 5.23 7.03
CA PRO A 166 0.68 6.52 6.59
C PRO A 166 0.42 6.83 5.11
N PHE A 167 0.30 5.81 4.26
CA PHE A 167 0.16 5.99 2.81
C PHE A 167 -1.09 6.78 2.43
N VAL A 168 -2.22 6.53 3.10
CA VAL A 168 -3.46 7.26 2.83
C VAL A 168 -3.34 8.71 3.32
N VAL A 169 -2.85 8.91 4.53
CA VAL A 169 -2.71 10.26 5.11
C VAL A 169 -1.81 11.11 4.23
N ARG A 170 -0.61 10.63 3.90
CA ARG A 170 0.40 11.39 3.14
C ARG A 170 0.04 11.61 1.67
N THR A 171 -0.87 10.83 1.12
CA THR A 171 -1.36 11.04 -0.25
C THR A 171 -2.52 12.02 -0.30
N VAL A 172 -3.40 12.02 0.71
CA VAL A 172 -4.58 12.89 0.77
C VAL A 172 -4.25 14.29 1.30
N GLN A 173 -3.39 14.38 2.31
CA GLN A 173 -3.06 15.61 3.02
C GLN A 173 -2.61 16.77 2.11
N PRO A 174 -1.67 16.58 1.14
CA PRO A 174 -1.24 17.67 0.26
C PRO A 174 -2.36 18.19 -0.65
N VAL A 175 -3.26 17.31 -1.10
CA VAL A 175 -4.38 17.70 -1.94
C VAL A 175 -5.41 18.51 -1.15
N LEU A 176 -5.67 18.11 0.09
CA LEU A 176 -6.51 18.88 1.02
C LEU A 176 -5.93 20.26 1.31
N GLN A 177 -4.60 20.37 1.47
CA GLN A 177 -3.90 21.63 1.70
C GLN A 177 -3.95 22.56 0.48
N GLY A 178 -3.96 21.98 -0.73
CA GLY A 178 -4.03 22.71 -1.99
C GLY A 178 -5.45 23.09 -2.44
N LEU A 179 -6.47 22.72 -1.69
CA LEU A 179 -7.84 23.16 -1.99
C LEU A 179 -8.01 24.63 -1.59
N ASP A 180 -8.45 25.43 -2.57
CA ASP A 180 -8.71 26.84 -2.36
C ASP A 180 -9.97 27.03 -1.49
N PRO A 181 -9.86 27.71 -0.33
CA PRO A 181 -11.00 28.01 0.53
C PRO A 181 -12.11 28.82 -0.18
N GLU A 182 -11.76 29.62 -1.18
CA GLU A 182 -12.71 30.43 -1.95
C GLU A 182 -13.77 29.57 -2.65
N LEU A 183 -13.44 28.33 -3.02
CA LEU A 183 -14.41 27.39 -3.61
C LEU A 183 -15.53 27.02 -2.65
N GLU A 184 -15.21 26.86 -1.38
CA GLU A 184 -16.19 26.55 -0.33
C GLU A 184 -17.05 27.78 0.00
N GLU A 185 -16.41 28.94 0.10
CA GLU A 185 -17.09 30.23 0.34
C GLU A 185 -18.05 30.56 -0.80
N ALA A 186 -17.65 30.36 -2.05
CA ALA A 186 -18.50 30.56 -3.22
C ALA A 186 -19.71 29.60 -3.18
N ALA A 187 -19.49 28.34 -2.82
CA ALA A 187 -20.58 27.37 -2.70
C ALA A 187 -21.60 27.78 -1.63
N TRP A 188 -21.14 28.26 -0.48
CA TRP A 188 -22.00 28.73 0.60
C TRP A 188 -22.77 30.00 0.20
N SER A 189 -22.13 30.91 -0.52
CA SER A 189 -22.78 32.13 -1.05
C SER A 189 -23.89 31.79 -2.04
N LEU A 190 -23.79 30.67 -2.74
CA LEU A 190 -24.82 30.11 -3.63
C LEU A 190 -25.88 29.28 -2.89
N GLY A 191 -25.85 29.22 -1.55
CA GLY A 191 -26.82 28.52 -0.73
C GLY A 191 -26.56 27.01 -0.59
N ALA A 192 -25.36 26.50 -0.91
CA ALA A 192 -25.03 25.11 -0.70
C ALA A 192 -24.93 24.79 0.81
N SER A 193 -25.54 23.68 1.23
CA SER A 193 -25.38 23.17 2.59
C SER A 193 -23.96 22.60 2.79
N PRO A 194 -23.46 22.48 4.05
CA PRO A 194 -22.14 21.90 4.34
C PRO A 194 -21.97 20.49 3.74
N TRP A 195 -23.04 19.67 3.75
CA TRP A 195 -23.07 18.35 3.15
C TRP A 195 -22.93 18.37 1.62
N GLN A 196 -23.61 19.34 0.98
CA GLN A 196 -23.49 19.53 -0.49
C GLN A 196 -22.10 20.02 -0.86
N THR A 197 -21.53 20.97 -0.11
CA THR A 197 -20.16 21.46 -0.30
C THR A 197 -19.16 20.31 -0.16
N PHE A 198 -19.29 19.49 0.88
CA PHE A 198 -18.42 18.33 1.09
C PHE A 198 -18.43 17.39 -0.12
N TRP A 199 -19.60 16.90 -0.52
CA TRP A 199 -19.70 15.87 -1.57
C TRP A 199 -19.52 16.39 -2.99
N LYS A 200 -19.89 17.65 -3.27
CA LYS A 200 -19.86 18.20 -4.63
C LYS A 200 -18.60 19.01 -4.93
N ILE A 201 -17.99 19.64 -3.91
CA ILE A 201 -16.86 20.54 -4.08
C ILE A 201 -15.57 19.91 -3.56
N ILE A 202 -15.58 19.38 -2.32
CA ILE A 202 -14.37 18.91 -1.64
C ILE A 202 -13.97 17.49 -2.06
N VAL A 203 -14.91 16.54 -2.02
CA VAL A 203 -14.62 15.12 -2.31
C VAL A 203 -14.12 14.88 -3.74
N PRO A 204 -14.69 15.49 -4.79
CA PRO A 204 -14.29 15.20 -6.16
C PRO A 204 -12.82 15.44 -6.51
N PRO A 205 -12.16 16.52 -6.10
CA PRO A 205 -10.74 16.72 -6.35
C PRO A 205 -9.84 15.82 -5.48
N ILE A 206 -10.31 15.41 -4.29
CA ILE A 206 -9.57 14.55 -3.37
C ILE A 206 -9.64 13.08 -3.76
N PHE A 207 -10.75 12.65 -4.36
CA PHE A 207 -11.04 11.25 -4.63
C PHE A 207 -9.93 10.50 -5.40
N PRO A 208 -9.28 11.08 -6.43
CA PRO A 208 -8.14 10.42 -7.09
C PRO A 208 -6.96 10.16 -6.15
N SER A 209 -6.67 11.09 -5.24
CA SER A 209 -5.59 10.96 -4.27
C SER A 209 -5.95 9.97 -3.16
N PHE A 210 -7.19 9.95 -2.73
CA PHE A 210 -7.74 8.97 -1.80
C PHE A 210 -7.60 7.54 -2.37
N LEU A 211 -8.01 7.35 -3.62
CA LEU A 211 -7.86 6.06 -4.32
C LEU A 211 -6.38 5.66 -4.45
N THR A 212 -5.52 6.61 -4.78
CA THR A 212 -4.07 6.37 -4.87
C THR A 212 -3.50 5.95 -3.53
N GLY A 213 -3.81 6.68 -2.44
CA GLY A 213 -3.35 6.37 -1.09
C GLY A 213 -3.83 5.00 -0.60
N THR A 214 -5.11 4.69 -0.84
CA THR A 214 -5.68 3.38 -0.48
C THR A 214 -5.04 2.24 -1.29
N THR A 215 -4.75 2.46 -2.57
CA THR A 215 -4.05 1.47 -3.41
C THR A 215 -2.62 1.24 -2.95
N LEU A 216 -1.91 2.31 -2.56
CA LEU A 216 -0.56 2.19 -1.98
C LEU A 216 -0.58 1.45 -0.64
N ALA A 217 -1.56 1.74 0.22
CA ALA A 217 -1.76 1.03 1.48
C ALA A 217 -2.04 -0.47 1.25
N PHE A 218 -2.88 -0.80 0.27
CA PHE A 218 -3.13 -2.18 -0.14
C PHE A 218 -1.86 -2.88 -0.63
N SER A 219 -1.13 -2.24 -1.54
CA SER A 219 0.13 -2.78 -2.08
C SER A 219 1.16 -3.02 -0.98
N ARG A 220 1.25 -2.10 -0.02
CA ARG A 220 2.16 -2.24 1.13
C ARG A 220 1.75 -3.40 2.04
N ALA A 221 0.46 -3.56 2.30
CA ALA A 221 -0.08 -4.65 3.10
C ALA A 221 0.12 -6.03 2.44
N LEU A 222 0.00 -6.13 1.10
CA LEU A 222 0.24 -7.38 0.35
C LEU A 222 1.64 -7.95 0.55
N GLY A 223 2.65 -7.10 0.61
CA GLY A 223 4.05 -7.50 0.77
C GLY A 223 4.49 -7.61 2.22
N GLU A 224 3.59 -7.53 3.20
CA GLU A 224 3.98 -7.57 4.60
C GLU A 224 4.34 -8.99 5.06
N TYR A 225 5.53 -9.11 5.64
CA TYR A 225 6.06 -10.34 6.21
C TYR A 225 6.51 -10.14 7.67
N GLY A 226 7.36 -9.15 7.91
CA GLY A 226 8.10 -9.00 9.15
C GLY A 226 7.22 -8.84 10.40
N ALA A 227 6.15 -8.01 10.31
CA ALA A 227 5.23 -7.86 11.42
C ALA A 227 4.29 -9.06 11.53
N VAL A 228 3.84 -9.59 10.38
CA VAL A 228 2.84 -10.65 10.33
C VAL A 228 3.37 -11.95 10.90
N VAL A 229 4.60 -12.35 10.59
CA VAL A 229 5.17 -13.60 11.08
C VAL A 229 5.19 -13.68 12.62
N VAL A 230 5.24 -12.52 13.28
CA VAL A 230 5.25 -12.40 14.75
C VAL A 230 3.85 -12.46 15.35
N VAL A 231 2.86 -11.80 14.69
CA VAL A 231 1.52 -11.60 15.28
C VAL A 231 0.50 -12.66 14.88
N SER A 232 0.81 -13.51 13.87
CA SER A 232 -0.06 -14.56 13.39
C SER A 232 0.28 -15.91 14.02
N SER A 233 -0.64 -16.88 13.94
CA SER A 233 -0.35 -18.27 14.31
C SER A 233 0.39 -19.04 13.20
N ASN A 234 0.46 -18.46 12.00
CA ASN A 234 1.07 -19.06 10.81
C ASN A 234 0.53 -20.45 10.45
N MET A 235 -0.73 -20.73 10.83
CA MET A 235 -1.38 -22.01 10.61
C MET A 235 -2.00 -22.10 9.21
N PRO A 236 -1.70 -23.15 8.45
CA PRO A 236 -2.35 -23.39 7.16
C PRO A 236 -3.88 -23.39 7.27
N TYR A 237 -4.55 -22.88 6.23
CA TYR A 237 -6.02 -22.78 6.12
C TYR A 237 -6.69 -21.83 7.11
N ASN A 238 -5.95 -21.23 8.03
CA ASN A 238 -6.47 -20.31 9.01
C ASN A 238 -5.98 -18.88 8.76
N ASP A 239 -4.71 -18.61 9.05
CA ASP A 239 -4.12 -17.27 9.04
C ASP A 239 -2.72 -17.23 8.39
N LEU A 240 -2.38 -18.25 7.59
CA LEU A 240 -1.12 -18.30 6.85
C LEU A 240 -1.16 -17.33 5.66
N LEU A 241 -0.24 -16.38 5.63
CA LEU A 241 -0.06 -15.48 4.48
C LEU A 241 0.88 -16.06 3.42
N VAL A 242 0.75 -15.56 2.19
CA VAL A 242 1.62 -15.97 1.07
C VAL A 242 3.08 -15.66 1.33
N SER A 243 3.41 -14.50 1.88
CA SER A 243 4.77 -14.11 2.22
C SER A 243 5.42 -15.08 3.22
N VAL A 244 4.66 -15.50 4.23
CA VAL A 244 5.11 -16.49 5.22
C VAL A 244 5.21 -17.89 4.60
N LEU A 245 4.26 -18.28 3.76
CA LEU A 245 4.29 -19.56 3.05
C LEU A 245 5.51 -19.68 2.13
N ILE A 246 5.83 -18.63 1.37
CA ILE A 246 7.05 -18.57 0.54
C ILE A 246 8.28 -18.78 1.41
N PHE A 247 8.38 -18.05 2.52
CA PHE A 247 9.52 -18.13 3.42
C PHE A 247 9.66 -19.53 4.05
N GLN A 248 8.56 -20.14 4.50
CA GLN A 248 8.55 -21.51 5.02
C GLN A 248 9.08 -22.53 4.01
N ASN A 249 8.67 -22.41 2.72
CA ASN A 249 9.19 -23.28 1.66
C ASN A 249 10.70 -23.05 1.40
N LEU A 250 11.17 -21.78 1.49
CA LEU A 250 12.61 -21.48 1.37
C LEU A 250 13.42 -22.10 2.51
N GLU A 251 12.93 -22.05 3.76
CA GLU A 251 13.57 -22.69 4.91
C GLU A 251 13.61 -24.22 4.80
N GLN A 252 12.63 -24.81 4.11
CA GLN A 252 12.56 -26.24 3.84
C GLN A 252 13.35 -26.66 2.58
N TYR A 253 14.07 -25.72 1.95
CA TYR A 253 14.80 -25.93 0.70
C TYR A 253 13.91 -26.31 -0.50
N GLU A 254 12.60 -26.07 -0.40
CA GLU A 254 11.63 -26.29 -1.49
C GLU A 254 11.57 -25.07 -2.43
N TYR A 255 12.69 -24.75 -3.06
CA TYR A 255 12.84 -23.55 -3.88
C TYR A 255 11.84 -23.49 -5.05
N LEU A 256 11.55 -24.64 -5.69
CA LEU A 256 10.60 -24.70 -6.80
C LEU A 256 9.18 -24.30 -6.33
N THR A 257 8.74 -24.85 -5.20
CA THR A 257 7.44 -24.54 -4.61
C THR A 257 7.37 -23.05 -4.23
N ALA A 258 8.41 -22.51 -3.59
CA ALA A 258 8.49 -21.10 -3.22
C ALA A 258 8.42 -20.17 -4.44
N THR A 259 9.16 -20.48 -5.52
CA THR A 259 9.19 -19.64 -6.74
C THR A 259 7.89 -19.71 -7.52
N VAL A 260 7.22 -20.86 -7.61
CA VAL A 260 5.91 -21.01 -8.25
C VAL A 260 4.86 -20.17 -7.50
N ILE A 261 4.75 -20.32 -6.17
CA ILE A 261 3.80 -19.58 -5.35
C ILE A 261 4.08 -18.07 -5.45
N GLY A 262 5.36 -17.67 -5.37
CA GLY A 262 5.78 -16.27 -5.50
C GLY A 262 5.44 -15.67 -6.86
N THR A 263 5.66 -16.42 -7.94
CA THR A 263 5.35 -15.99 -9.32
C THR A 263 3.84 -15.81 -9.50
N VAL A 264 3.04 -16.77 -9.08
CA VAL A 264 1.57 -16.65 -9.16
C VAL A 264 1.07 -15.45 -8.38
N PHE A 265 1.56 -15.28 -7.15
CA PHE A 265 1.16 -14.14 -6.32
C PHE A 265 1.60 -12.80 -6.89
N LEU A 266 2.81 -12.72 -7.47
CA LEU A 266 3.31 -11.53 -8.16
C LEU A 266 2.39 -11.13 -9.33
N PHE A 267 2.02 -12.08 -10.19
CA PHE A 267 1.11 -11.81 -11.31
C PHE A 267 -0.29 -11.42 -10.84
N LEU A 268 -0.80 -12.07 -9.79
CA LEU A 268 -2.09 -11.76 -9.20
C LEU A 268 -2.09 -10.34 -8.62
N ALA A 269 -1.10 -9.98 -7.82
CA ALA A 269 -0.94 -8.65 -7.26
C ALA A 269 -0.76 -7.59 -8.36
N ALA A 270 0.09 -7.85 -9.36
CA ALA A 270 0.30 -6.95 -10.49
C ALA A 270 -0.99 -6.73 -11.29
N THR A 271 -1.78 -7.78 -11.54
CA THR A 271 -3.05 -7.67 -12.26
C THR A 271 -4.05 -6.79 -11.49
N ILE A 272 -4.18 -6.98 -10.18
CA ILE A 272 -5.06 -6.16 -9.35
C ILE A 272 -4.61 -4.69 -9.37
N LEU A 273 -3.32 -4.42 -9.17
CA LEU A 273 -2.78 -3.06 -9.14
C LEU A 273 -2.89 -2.37 -10.50
N LEU A 274 -2.63 -3.08 -11.60
CA LEU A 274 -2.83 -2.56 -12.95
C LEU A 274 -4.31 -2.26 -13.22
N GLY A 275 -5.21 -3.12 -12.79
CA GLY A 275 -6.65 -2.91 -12.89
C GLY A 275 -7.11 -1.65 -12.15
N VAL A 276 -6.63 -1.44 -10.92
CA VAL A 276 -6.94 -0.24 -10.14
C VAL A 276 -6.34 1.01 -10.80
N ASN A 277 -5.09 0.96 -11.26
CA ASN A 277 -4.45 2.08 -11.95
C ASN A 277 -5.17 2.44 -13.26
N TRP A 278 -5.61 1.43 -14.03
CA TRP A 278 -6.40 1.66 -15.24
C TRP A 278 -7.73 2.35 -14.92
N PHE A 279 -8.43 1.89 -13.87
CA PHE A 279 -9.67 2.53 -13.41
C PHE A 279 -9.44 3.97 -12.99
N GLN A 280 -8.39 4.27 -12.21
CA GLN A 280 -8.01 5.62 -11.80
C GLN A 280 -7.71 6.52 -12.99
N SER A 281 -6.96 6.00 -13.99
CA SER A 281 -6.61 6.78 -15.18
C SER A 281 -7.84 7.15 -16.01
N ARG A 282 -8.82 6.23 -16.09
CA ARG A 282 -10.08 6.47 -16.77
C ARG A 282 -10.94 7.50 -16.06
N TYR A 283 -11.00 7.42 -14.74
CA TYR A 283 -11.74 8.38 -13.92
C TYR A 283 -11.21 9.82 -14.06
N ARG A 284 -9.89 10.01 -14.11
CA ARG A 284 -9.28 11.33 -14.36
C ARG A 284 -9.67 11.91 -15.71
N ARG A 285 -9.68 11.10 -16.78
CA ARG A 285 -10.00 11.56 -18.15
C ARG A 285 -11.46 11.96 -18.32
N LEU A 286 -12.37 11.47 -17.52
CA LEU A 286 -13.80 11.78 -17.60
C LEU A 286 -14.16 13.08 -16.89
N ARG A 287 -13.24 13.67 -16.11
CA ARG A 287 -13.46 14.89 -15.32
C ARG A 287 -12.62 16.09 -15.78
N LEU A 288 -11.75 15.91 -16.76
CA LEU A 288 -11.08 16.97 -17.53
C LEU A 288 -11.82 17.23 -18.82
#